data_c7d15b2b0b8251bfac84ad60d9be1c55
#
_entry.id   c7d15b2b0b8251bfac84ad60d9be1c55
#
_cell.length_a   1.000
_cell.length_b   1.000
_cell.length_c   1.000
_cell.angle_alpha   90.00
_cell.angle_beta   90.00
_cell.angle_gamma   90.00
#
_symmetry.space_group_name_H-M   'P 1'
#
loop_
_entity.id
_entity.type
_entity.pdbx_description
1 polymer ?
#
loop_
_entity_poly.entity_id
_entity_poly.type
_entity_poly.pdbx_seq_one_letter_code
_entity_poly.pdbx_strand_id
1 'polypeptide(L)'
;LMPVGILPIENEEQIKDRYMFLQKFKKESKQFGAQRRASEAAAVSTAMRNMAINAGYQDVTRLTLRMESLVVQGMTEYFRPHEIGEVTVWLEMEDGGKCAVICEKNGKQLKSVPAKIKKDEYVLALMDAKKQMAEQSRRTKAMLEDAMESQEEYTWAEIRGMLENPVIHDMVAALVFKVAEPDSVNAELGNTADSITSGANELYDSKNVVLGFATEDGLNVFGENIKLSDDTKLTVAHPFHMYTAGKWHDIQKYVFDNKIVQPFKQVFRELYVKTEEEMNMEHSLRYAGNQIQPKKTLGCLKSRHWVADIEDGLQKVYYKENIVAQIYALADWFSPADIESPTLEWVVFSDRKTGKDIRIKDIPDIIFSEVMRDVDMAVSVAHAGGVDPETSHSTVEMRKAIAEFTMPLFRLTNVTFTKNHAVIEGKRANYTVHLGSGVVHQEAGPMINVLPVHSQRRGRIFLPFVDDDPKTSEVLTKILFFAEDNKIKDPYILGQIEA
;
A
#
# COMPACT_ATOMS: atom_id res chain seq x y z
N LEU A 1 17.08 -7.98 -27.00
CA LEU A 1 17.05 -7.32 -25.69
C LEU A 1 18.09 -7.89 -24.73
N MET A 2 18.19 -9.22 -24.60
CA MET A 2 19.17 -9.85 -23.68
C MET A 2 20.60 -9.30 -23.82
N PRO A 3 21.15 -9.08 -25.04
CA PRO A 3 22.49 -8.50 -25.21
C PRO A 3 22.66 -7.12 -24.56
N VAL A 4 21.60 -6.31 -24.48
CA VAL A 4 21.66 -4.96 -23.88
C VAL A 4 22.19 -4.98 -22.45
N GLY A 5 21.85 -6.03 -21.67
CA GLY A 5 22.32 -6.20 -20.30
C GLY A 5 23.74 -6.75 -20.17
N ILE A 6 24.29 -7.36 -21.24
CA ILE A 6 25.58 -8.08 -21.19
C ILE A 6 26.70 -7.25 -21.81
N LEU A 7 26.40 -6.30 -22.71
CA LEU A 7 27.40 -5.46 -23.36
C LEU A 7 28.27 -4.73 -22.34
N PRO A 8 29.57 -4.55 -22.59
CA PRO A 8 30.48 -3.81 -21.72
C PRO A 8 29.88 -2.43 -21.31
N ILE A 9 30.12 -2.05 -20.08
CA ILE A 9 29.67 -0.77 -19.50
C ILE A 9 30.91 0.07 -19.23
N GLU A 10 30.97 1.27 -19.79
CA GLU A 10 32.09 2.19 -19.66
C GLU A 10 31.83 3.25 -18.57
N ASN A 11 30.56 3.64 -18.40
CA ASN A 11 30.18 4.66 -17.42
C ASN A 11 28.69 4.55 -17.02
N GLU A 12 28.31 5.28 -16.00
CA GLU A 12 26.96 5.26 -15.43
C GLU A 12 25.89 5.81 -16.43
N GLU A 13 26.27 6.76 -17.29
CA GLU A 13 25.37 7.31 -18.30
C GLU A 13 24.90 6.23 -19.29
N GLN A 14 25.80 5.32 -19.72
CA GLN A 14 25.41 4.20 -20.56
C GLN A 14 24.45 3.24 -19.86
N ILE A 15 24.57 3.05 -18.55
CA ILE A 15 23.62 2.23 -17.78
C ILE A 15 22.26 2.91 -17.80
N LYS A 16 22.22 4.22 -17.56
CA LYS A 16 21.00 5.02 -17.57
C LYS A 16 20.30 4.96 -18.92
N ASP A 17 21.04 5.13 -20.02
CA ASP A 17 20.48 5.07 -21.38
C ASP A 17 19.89 3.69 -21.70
N ARG A 18 20.58 2.61 -21.33
CA ARG A 18 20.09 1.24 -21.50
C ARG A 18 18.86 0.98 -20.64
N TYR A 19 18.86 1.48 -19.40
CA TYR A 19 17.72 1.42 -18.50
C TYR A 19 16.49 2.09 -19.13
N MET A 20 16.64 3.33 -19.60
CA MET A 20 15.58 4.10 -20.25
C MET A 20 15.06 3.40 -21.52
N PHE A 21 15.97 2.83 -22.33
CA PHE A 21 15.61 2.03 -23.49
C PHE A 21 14.74 0.82 -23.11
N LEU A 22 15.13 0.05 -22.08
CA LEU A 22 14.37 -1.12 -21.61
C LEU A 22 13.00 -0.73 -21.05
N GLN A 23 12.90 0.38 -20.31
CA GLN A 23 11.61 0.90 -19.82
C GLN A 23 10.70 1.34 -20.97
N LYS A 24 11.24 2.05 -21.96
CA LYS A 24 10.52 2.45 -23.17
C LYS A 24 10.01 1.23 -23.95
N PHE A 25 10.85 0.24 -24.15
CA PHE A 25 10.48 -1.00 -24.84
C PHE A 25 9.36 -1.75 -24.11
N LYS A 26 9.45 -1.89 -22.77
CA LYS A 26 8.40 -2.50 -21.94
C LYS A 26 7.06 -1.76 -22.06
N LYS A 27 7.11 -0.43 -22.22
CA LYS A 27 5.92 0.41 -22.39
C LYS A 27 5.29 0.21 -23.76
N GLU A 28 6.10 0.21 -24.82
CA GLU A 28 5.66 -0.01 -26.19
C GLU A 28 5.09 -1.42 -26.41
N SER A 29 5.59 -2.41 -25.65
CA SER A 29 5.10 -3.79 -25.64
C SER A 29 3.61 -3.91 -25.30
N LYS A 30 3.03 -2.94 -24.58
CA LYS A 30 1.60 -2.96 -24.17
C LYS A 30 0.62 -2.94 -25.35
N GLN A 31 1.04 -2.51 -26.54
CA GLN A 31 0.22 -2.51 -27.76
C GLN A 31 -0.02 -3.92 -28.33
N PHE A 32 0.77 -4.91 -27.92
CA PHE A 32 0.69 -6.26 -28.44
C PHE A 32 -0.19 -7.18 -27.57
N GLY A 33 -0.58 -8.33 -28.14
CA GLY A 33 -1.38 -9.35 -27.43
C GLY A 33 -0.68 -9.93 -26.21
N ALA A 34 -1.44 -10.59 -25.35
CA ALA A 34 -0.98 -11.05 -24.03
C ALA A 34 0.27 -11.94 -24.09
N GLN A 35 0.35 -12.88 -25.01
CA GLN A 35 1.47 -13.81 -25.13
C GLN A 35 2.78 -13.11 -25.52
N ARG A 36 2.76 -12.23 -26.54
CA ARG A 36 3.93 -11.46 -26.95
C ARG A 36 4.37 -10.51 -25.82
N ARG A 37 3.44 -9.84 -25.19
CA ARG A 37 3.70 -8.94 -24.05
C ARG A 37 4.37 -9.67 -22.88
N ALA A 38 3.93 -10.89 -22.56
CA ALA A 38 4.55 -11.71 -21.52
C ALA A 38 5.99 -12.10 -21.88
N SER A 39 6.22 -12.56 -23.12
CA SER A 39 7.56 -12.89 -23.64
C SER A 39 8.50 -11.69 -23.62
N GLU A 40 8.03 -10.52 -24.08
CA GLU A 40 8.82 -9.28 -24.09
C GLU A 40 9.13 -8.79 -22.66
N ALA A 41 8.18 -8.90 -21.75
CA ALA A 41 8.40 -8.58 -20.33
C ALA A 41 9.46 -9.48 -19.67
N ALA A 42 9.43 -10.79 -19.96
CA ALA A 42 10.46 -11.73 -19.50
C ALA A 42 11.85 -11.39 -20.06
N ALA A 43 11.93 -11.02 -21.35
CA ALA A 43 13.18 -10.60 -21.99
C ALA A 43 13.75 -9.31 -21.37
N VAL A 44 12.89 -8.32 -21.04
CA VAL A 44 13.29 -7.11 -20.32
C VAL A 44 13.78 -7.45 -18.91
N SER A 45 13.07 -8.30 -18.18
CA SER A 45 13.49 -8.73 -16.83
C SER A 45 14.87 -9.39 -16.85
N THR A 46 15.11 -10.27 -17.83
CA THR A 46 16.44 -10.91 -18.01
C THR A 46 17.52 -9.88 -18.33
N ALA A 47 17.24 -8.93 -19.24
CA ALA A 47 18.18 -7.88 -19.60
C ALA A 47 18.51 -6.97 -18.39
N MET A 48 17.52 -6.61 -17.57
CA MET A 48 17.72 -5.83 -16.35
C MET A 48 18.58 -6.58 -15.33
N ARG A 49 18.34 -7.88 -15.13
CA ARG A 49 19.16 -8.72 -14.24
C ARG A 49 20.61 -8.79 -14.70
N ASN A 50 20.81 -9.05 -15.99
CA ASN A 50 22.17 -9.10 -16.56
C ASN A 50 22.87 -7.73 -16.41
N MET A 51 22.15 -6.64 -16.62
CA MET A 51 22.69 -5.28 -16.48
C MET A 51 23.07 -4.98 -15.01
N ALA A 52 22.25 -5.39 -14.05
CA ALA A 52 22.57 -5.22 -12.64
C ALA A 52 23.88 -5.93 -12.27
N ILE A 53 24.00 -7.21 -12.65
CA ILE A 53 25.22 -8.00 -12.41
C ILE A 53 26.43 -7.36 -13.10
N ASN A 54 26.29 -6.99 -14.37
CA ASN A 54 27.38 -6.43 -15.19
C ASN A 54 27.84 -5.05 -14.67
N ALA A 55 26.90 -4.27 -14.09
CA ALA A 55 27.19 -2.96 -13.49
C ALA A 55 27.64 -3.04 -12.03
N GLY A 56 27.71 -4.24 -11.44
CA GLY A 56 28.14 -4.44 -10.03
C GLY A 56 27.06 -4.13 -8.99
N TYR A 57 25.80 -4.04 -9.39
CA TYR A 57 24.69 -3.92 -8.45
C TYR A 57 24.29 -5.27 -7.88
N GLN A 58 23.93 -5.31 -6.60
CA GLN A 58 23.50 -6.52 -5.92
C GLN A 58 22.29 -7.19 -6.60
N ASP A 59 21.34 -6.36 -7.08
CA ASP A 59 20.12 -6.79 -7.74
C ASP A 59 19.51 -5.71 -8.65
N VAL A 60 18.38 -6.07 -9.28
CA VAL A 60 17.65 -5.17 -10.19
C VAL A 60 17.01 -4.00 -9.45
N THR A 61 16.65 -4.17 -8.19
CA THR A 61 16.02 -3.13 -7.37
C THR A 61 16.99 -1.99 -7.14
N ARG A 62 18.23 -2.29 -6.70
CA ARG A 62 19.30 -1.29 -6.48
C ARG A 62 19.68 -0.57 -7.76
N LEU A 63 19.82 -1.32 -8.86
CA LEU A 63 20.04 -0.73 -10.18
C LEU A 63 18.90 0.24 -10.53
N THR A 64 17.65 -0.19 -10.36
CA THR A 64 16.47 0.63 -10.72
C THR A 64 16.43 1.92 -9.90
N LEU A 65 16.58 1.84 -8.60
CA LEU A 65 16.58 3.00 -7.71
C LEU A 65 17.65 4.02 -8.10
N ARG A 66 18.87 3.55 -8.37
CA ARG A 66 19.97 4.41 -8.80
C ARG A 66 19.70 5.08 -10.14
N MET A 67 19.26 4.30 -11.13
CA MET A 67 18.97 4.84 -12.47
C MET A 67 17.82 5.84 -12.44
N GLU A 68 16.78 5.59 -11.67
CA GLU A 68 15.66 6.50 -11.54
C GLU A 68 16.04 7.80 -10.82
N SER A 69 16.93 7.74 -9.83
CA SER A 69 17.49 8.93 -9.20
C SER A 69 18.24 9.79 -10.22
N LEU A 70 19.10 9.19 -11.05
CA LEU A 70 19.82 9.90 -12.12
C LEU A 70 18.89 10.51 -13.17
N VAL A 71 17.82 9.82 -13.53
CA VAL A 71 16.81 10.33 -14.47
C VAL A 71 16.14 11.58 -13.91
N VAL A 72 15.76 11.58 -12.62
CA VAL A 72 15.13 12.73 -11.96
C VAL A 72 16.10 13.88 -11.80
N GLN A 73 17.37 13.62 -11.49
CA GLN A 73 18.40 14.66 -11.43
C GLN A 73 18.51 15.42 -12.77
N GLY A 74 18.38 14.73 -13.91
CA GLY A 74 18.32 15.35 -15.23
C GLY A 74 17.05 16.15 -15.51
N MET A 75 16.04 16.08 -14.64
CA MET A 75 14.73 16.75 -14.79
C MET A 75 14.55 17.91 -13.81
N THR A 76 15.55 18.24 -12.98
CA THR A 76 15.46 19.27 -11.94
C THR A 76 15.17 20.66 -12.48
N GLU A 77 15.53 20.94 -13.74
CA GLU A 77 15.21 22.20 -14.39
C GLU A 77 13.70 22.45 -14.50
N TYR A 78 12.88 21.41 -14.64
CA TYR A 78 11.43 21.54 -14.76
C TYR A 78 10.73 21.95 -13.45
N PHE A 79 11.41 21.90 -12.32
CA PHE A 79 10.90 22.41 -11.03
C PHE A 79 11.14 23.91 -10.86
N ARG A 80 11.83 24.53 -11.81
CA ARG A 80 12.05 25.97 -11.80
C ARG A 80 11.04 26.67 -12.71
N PRO A 81 10.51 27.83 -12.27
CA PRO A 81 9.64 28.65 -13.13
C PRO A 81 10.31 28.98 -14.47
N HIS A 82 9.62 28.65 -15.57
CA HIS A 82 10.06 28.95 -16.94
C HIS A 82 9.02 29.81 -17.65
N GLU A 83 9.45 30.94 -18.21
CA GLU A 83 8.58 31.92 -18.86
C GLU A 83 8.36 31.60 -20.34
N ILE A 84 7.11 31.55 -20.77
CA ILE A 84 6.70 31.37 -22.17
C ILE A 84 5.72 32.50 -22.50
N GLY A 85 6.25 33.61 -23.03
CA GLY A 85 5.47 34.81 -23.25
C GLY A 85 4.96 35.43 -21.94
N GLU A 86 3.66 35.46 -21.75
CA GLU A 86 3.02 36.01 -20.53
C GLU A 86 2.69 34.93 -19.48
N VAL A 87 3.09 33.70 -19.71
CA VAL A 87 2.76 32.56 -18.85
C VAL A 87 4.05 31.93 -18.33
N THR A 88 4.11 31.70 -17.02
CA THR A 88 5.18 30.95 -16.38
C THR A 88 4.69 29.54 -16.07
N VAL A 89 5.50 28.52 -16.34
CA VAL A 89 5.18 27.12 -16.14
C VAL A 89 6.30 26.38 -15.43
N TRP A 90 5.95 25.46 -14.51
CA TRP A 90 6.90 24.58 -13.83
C TRP A 90 6.20 23.34 -13.28
N LEU A 91 6.98 22.37 -12.82
CA LEU A 91 6.47 21.21 -12.06
C LEU A 91 6.57 21.47 -10.57
N GLU A 92 5.59 20.99 -9.83
CA GLU A 92 5.58 20.98 -8.38
C GLU A 92 5.18 19.61 -7.86
N MET A 93 5.88 19.14 -6.82
CA MET A 93 5.49 17.92 -6.13
C MET A 93 4.40 18.25 -5.11
N GLU A 94 3.28 17.58 -5.19
CA GLU A 94 2.17 17.63 -4.24
C GLU A 94 2.30 16.49 -3.23
N ASP A 95 1.63 16.61 -2.10
CA ASP A 95 1.55 15.59 -1.07
C ASP A 95 1.21 14.20 -1.67
N GLY A 96 1.90 13.17 -1.20
CA GLY A 96 1.74 11.81 -1.69
C GLY A 96 2.44 11.50 -3.01
N GLY A 97 3.45 12.30 -3.41
CA GLY A 97 4.31 12.03 -4.56
C GLY A 97 3.65 12.26 -5.92
N LYS A 98 2.60 13.07 -5.97
CA LYS A 98 1.98 13.50 -7.22
C LYS A 98 2.70 14.70 -7.78
N CYS A 99 3.03 14.68 -9.07
CA CYS A 99 3.62 15.81 -9.77
C CYS A 99 2.54 16.61 -10.50
N ALA A 100 2.41 17.89 -10.17
CA ALA A 100 1.48 18.83 -10.81
C ALA A 100 2.21 19.76 -11.78
N VAL A 101 1.52 20.19 -12.83
CA VAL A 101 1.98 21.30 -13.69
C VAL A 101 1.34 22.58 -13.17
N ILE A 102 2.17 23.48 -12.71
CA ILE A 102 1.74 24.81 -12.29
C ILE A 102 1.88 25.76 -13.46
N CYS A 103 0.86 26.56 -13.66
CA CYS A 103 0.85 27.64 -14.66
C CYS A 103 0.42 28.93 -14.00
N GLU A 104 1.14 30.01 -14.23
CA GLU A 104 0.83 31.32 -13.70
C GLU A 104 0.83 32.38 -14.82
N LYS A 105 -0.12 33.30 -14.75
CA LYS A 105 -0.17 34.47 -15.63
C LYS A 105 -0.50 35.71 -14.81
N ASN A 106 0.38 36.73 -14.86
CA ASN A 106 0.23 38.00 -14.13
C ASN A 106 -0.02 37.80 -12.61
N GLY A 107 0.72 36.86 -11.96
CA GLY A 107 0.57 36.54 -10.54
C GLY A 107 -0.69 35.75 -10.19
N LYS A 108 -1.40 35.19 -11.17
CA LYS A 108 -2.59 34.35 -10.93
C LYS A 108 -2.37 32.95 -11.48
N GLN A 109 -2.53 31.95 -10.61
CA GLN A 109 -2.46 30.55 -11.00
C GLN A 109 -3.63 30.19 -11.90
N LEU A 110 -3.33 29.49 -13.00
CA LEU A 110 -4.29 29.02 -13.97
C LEU A 110 -4.71 27.56 -13.65
N LYS A 111 -5.94 27.21 -13.91
CA LYS A 111 -6.46 25.83 -13.69
C LYS A 111 -5.84 24.78 -14.62
N SER A 112 -5.26 25.17 -15.74
CA SER A 112 -4.66 24.27 -16.71
C SER A 112 -3.74 25.03 -17.67
N VAL A 113 -2.86 24.29 -18.35
CA VAL A 113 -1.98 24.84 -19.39
C VAL A 113 -2.80 25.49 -20.50
N PRO A 114 -2.59 26.79 -20.84
CA PRO A 114 -3.31 27.48 -21.89
C PRO A 114 -3.10 26.83 -23.27
N ALA A 115 -4.15 26.80 -24.09
CA ALA A 115 -4.12 26.16 -25.41
C ALA A 115 -3.02 26.74 -26.33
N LYS A 116 -2.70 28.02 -26.16
CA LYS A 116 -1.70 28.72 -26.98
C LYS A 116 -0.28 28.16 -26.81
N ILE A 117 0.07 27.70 -25.62
CA ILE A 117 1.43 27.19 -25.28
C ILE A 117 1.50 25.65 -25.20
N LYS A 118 0.36 24.94 -25.34
CA LYS A 118 0.36 23.45 -25.25
C LYS A 118 1.25 22.73 -26.27
N LYS A 119 1.55 23.41 -27.38
CA LYS A 119 2.42 22.88 -28.45
C LYS A 119 3.85 23.40 -28.39
N ASP A 120 4.16 24.22 -27.38
CA ASP A 120 5.50 24.68 -27.14
C ASP A 120 6.41 23.50 -26.77
N GLU A 121 7.64 23.49 -27.29
CA GLU A 121 8.59 22.40 -27.13
C GLU A 121 8.93 22.15 -25.65
N TYR A 122 9.14 23.23 -24.88
CA TYR A 122 9.39 23.13 -23.45
C TYR A 122 8.19 22.54 -22.70
N VAL A 123 6.97 22.98 -23.03
CA VAL A 123 5.75 22.46 -22.39
C VAL A 123 5.56 20.97 -22.71
N LEU A 124 5.84 20.54 -23.92
CA LEU A 124 5.77 19.11 -24.30
C LEU A 124 6.79 18.29 -23.51
N ALA A 125 8.03 18.78 -23.39
CA ALA A 125 9.07 18.13 -22.59
C ALA A 125 8.71 18.07 -21.09
N LEU A 126 8.19 19.18 -20.53
CA LEU A 126 7.71 19.25 -19.16
C LEU A 126 6.56 18.28 -18.90
N MET A 127 5.62 18.12 -19.83
CA MET A 127 4.53 17.15 -19.70
C MET A 127 5.01 15.70 -19.78
N ASP A 128 6.04 15.43 -20.58
CA ASP A 128 6.66 14.09 -20.61
C ASP A 128 7.44 13.81 -19.32
N ALA A 129 8.20 14.78 -18.80
CA ALA A 129 8.86 14.69 -17.51
C ALA A 129 7.86 14.37 -16.37
N LYS A 130 6.73 15.11 -16.31
CA LYS A 130 5.63 14.81 -15.38
C LYS A 130 5.18 13.35 -15.47
N LYS A 131 4.99 12.84 -16.69
CA LYS A 131 4.54 11.46 -16.94
C LYS A 131 5.57 10.44 -16.48
N GLN A 132 6.86 10.71 -16.72
CA GLN A 132 7.96 9.84 -16.29
C GLN A 132 8.01 9.78 -14.75
N MET A 133 7.89 10.92 -14.05
CA MET A 133 7.86 11.00 -12.59
C MET A 133 6.66 10.22 -12.00
N ALA A 134 5.48 10.35 -12.60
CA ALA A 134 4.31 9.60 -12.16
C ALA A 134 4.47 8.07 -12.38
N GLU A 135 5.13 7.67 -13.46
CA GLU A 135 5.45 6.26 -13.71
C GLU A 135 6.50 5.74 -12.72
N GLN A 136 7.50 6.54 -12.35
CA GLN A 136 8.49 6.23 -11.31
C GLN A 136 7.81 6.07 -9.95
N SER A 137 7.05 7.06 -9.50
CA SER A 137 6.33 7.02 -8.22
C SER A 137 5.51 5.74 -8.08
N ARG A 138 4.79 5.35 -9.13
CA ARG A 138 4.00 4.10 -9.13
C ARG A 138 4.86 2.84 -9.04
N ARG A 139 6.03 2.80 -9.74
CA ARG A 139 6.94 1.64 -9.67
C ARG A 139 7.57 1.52 -8.29
N THR A 140 8.02 2.63 -7.73
CA THR A 140 8.62 2.66 -6.39
C THR A 140 7.62 2.28 -5.32
N LYS A 141 6.36 2.76 -5.42
CA LYS A 141 5.29 2.32 -4.53
C LYS A 141 5.14 0.79 -4.51
N ALA A 142 5.01 0.17 -5.69
CA ALA A 142 4.88 -1.28 -5.80
C ALA A 142 6.12 -2.01 -5.26
N MET A 143 7.32 -1.52 -5.57
CA MET A 143 8.58 -2.08 -5.10
C MET A 143 8.69 -2.04 -3.56
N LEU A 144 8.31 -0.93 -2.93
CA LEU A 144 8.36 -0.80 -1.46
C LEU A 144 7.28 -1.67 -0.78
N GLU A 145 6.12 -1.85 -1.41
CA GLU A 145 5.09 -2.79 -0.92
C GLU A 145 5.57 -4.24 -1.04
N ASP A 146 6.18 -4.62 -2.17
CA ASP A 146 6.80 -5.94 -2.35
C ASP A 146 7.97 -6.16 -1.37
N ALA A 147 8.78 -5.13 -1.11
CA ALA A 147 9.87 -5.18 -0.13
C ALA A 147 9.38 -5.39 1.31
N MET A 148 8.22 -4.81 1.66
CA MET A 148 7.58 -5.06 2.94
C MET A 148 7.14 -6.53 3.08
N GLU A 149 6.56 -7.12 2.03
CA GLU A 149 6.13 -8.51 2.02
C GLU A 149 7.31 -9.49 2.05
N SER A 150 8.33 -9.24 1.22
CA SER A 150 9.52 -10.11 1.09
C SER A 150 10.57 -9.88 2.18
N GLN A 151 10.40 -8.87 3.03
CA GLN A 151 11.39 -8.45 4.03
C GLN A 151 12.76 -8.20 3.40
N GLU A 152 12.77 -7.45 2.30
CA GLU A 152 13.99 -7.02 1.64
C GLU A 152 14.77 -6.07 2.54
N GLU A 153 16.06 -6.35 2.73
CA GLU A 153 16.94 -5.52 3.55
C GLU A 153 17.57 -4.42 2.70
N TYR A 154 17.54 -3.19 3.21
CA TYR A 154 18.25 -2.03 2.67
C TYR A 154 19.24 -1.51 3.70
N THR A 155 20.39 -1.01 3.27
CA THR A 155 21.28 -0.26 4.14
C THR A 155 20.73 1.15 4.37
N TRP A 156 21.13 1.79 5.47
CA TRP A 156 20.76 3.18 5.71
C TRP A 156 21.21 4.11 4.57
N ALA A 157 22.40 3.89 4.02
CA ALA A 157 22.89 4.64 2.87
C ALA A 157 21.95 4.54 1.66
N GLU A 158 21.38 3.37 1.40
CA GLU A 158 20.41 3.17 0.31
C GLU A 158 19.09 3.92 0.58
N ILE A 159 18.58 3.86 1.81
CA ILE A 159 17.35 4.58 2.19
C ILE A 159 17.57 6.10 2.12
N ARG A 160 18.70 6.60 2.60
CA ARG A 160 19.08 8.02 2.47
C ARG A 160 19.13 8.45 1.00
N GLY A 161 19.71 7.61 0.13
CA GLY A 161 19.71 7.87 -1.31
C GLY A 161 18.31 7.91 -1.93
N MET A 162 17.34 7.15 -1.39
CA MET A 162 15.94 7.26 -1.80
C MET A 162 15.32 8.59 -1.31
N LEU A 163 15.65 9.04 -0.09
CA LEU A 163 15.19 10.34 0.45
C LEU A 163 15.73 11.54 -0.33
N GLU A 164 16.91 11.43 -0.93
CA GLU A 164 17.46 12.49 -1.80
C GLU A 164 16.67 12.66 -3.12
N ASN A 165 15.85 11.69 -3.50
CA ASN A 165 15.06 11.75 -4.73
C ASN A 165 13.70 12.41 -4.47
N PRO A 166 13.45 13.64 -4.99
CA PRO A 166 12.25 14.42 -4.67
C PRO A 166 10.94 13.75 -5.12
N VAL A 167 10.98 12.82 -6.08
CA VAL A 167 9.78 12.11 -6.57
C VAL A 167 9.29 11.07 -5.57
N ILE A 168 10.20 10.50 -4.78
CA ILE A 168 9.88 9.41 -3.84
C ILE A 168 10.17 9.74 -2.39
N HIS A 169 10.75 10.92 -2.11
CA HIS A 169 11.08 11.39 -0.76
C HIS A 169 9.93 11.20 0.23
N ASP A 170 8.78 11.82 -0.04
CA ASP A 170 7.63 11.80 0.88
C ASP A 170 7.08 10.39 1.06
N MET A 171 7.16 9.58 -0.01
CA MET A 171 6.72 8.18 0.02
C MET A 171 7.59 7.35 0.96
N VAL A 172 8.92 7.52 0.92
CA VAL A 172 9.87 6.80 1.78
C VAL A 172 9.80 7.33 3.22
N ALA A 173 9.75 8.64 3.39
CA ALA A 173 9.64 9.29 4.71
C ALA A 173 8.34 8.95 5.46
N ALA A 174 7.26 8.61 4.72
CA ALA A 174 5.98 8.20 5.31
C ALA A 174 5.92 6.74 5.76
N LEU A 175 6.94 5.93 5.44
CA LEU A 175 6.97 4.51 5.81
C LEU A 175 7.69 4.29 7.14
N VAL A 176 7.19 3.30 7.88
CA VAL A 176 7.85 2.78 9.07
C VAL A 176 8.87 1.74 8.65
N PHE A 177 10.09 1.90 9.13
CA PHE A 177 11.17 0.94 8.95
C PHE A 177 11.47 0.21 10.25
N LYS A 178 11.94 -1.02 10.11
CA LYS A 178 12.43 -1.86 11.21
C LYS A 178 13.94 -2.04 11.05
N VAL A 179 14.69 -1.82 12.12
CA VAL A 179 16.11 -2.18 12.15
C VAL A 179 16.25 -3.71 12.17
N ALA A 180 17.03 -4.26 11.25
CA ALA A 180 17.18 -5.71 11.12
C ALA A 180 17.99 -6.32 12.29
N GLU A 181 19.05 -5.63 12.73
CA GLU A 181 19.92 -6.03 13.83
C GLU A 181 19.93 -4.96 14.93
N PRO A 182 19.01 -5.02 15.90
CA PRO A 182 18.84 -3.96 16.92
C PRO A 182 20.11 -3.74 17.78
N ASP A 183 20.92 -4.77 17.99
CA ASP A 183 22.13 -4.68 18.80
C ASP A 183 23.17 -3.70 18.23
N SER A 184 23.17 -3.49 16.91
CA SER A 184 24.02 -2.52 16.26
C SER A 184 23.66 -1.07 16.63
N VAL A 185 22.39 -0.80 16.91
CA VAL A 185 21.86 0.52 17.29
C VAL A 185 21.88 0.70 18.80
N ASN A 186 21.63 -0.37 19.57
CA ASN A 186 21.66 -0.33 21.04
C ASN A 186 23.06 -0.04 21.58
N ALA A 187 24.13 -0.42 20.87
CA ALA A 187 25.51 -0.09 21.24
C ALA A 187 25.78 1.43 21.14
N GLU A 188 25.18 2.13 20.21
CA GLU A 188 25.28 3.60 20.08
C GLU A 188 24.37 4.33 21.09
N LEU A 189 23.19 3.78 21.39
CA LEU A 189 22.27 4.29 22.40
C LEU A 189 22.77 4.06 23.84
N GLY A 190 23.48 2.96 24.11
CA GLY A 190 24.04 2.65 25.43
C GLY A 190 25.03 3.70 25.96
N ASN A 191 25.63 4.49 25.08
CA ASN A 191 26.53 5.60 25.45
C ASN A 191 25.78 6.93 25.74
N THR A 192 24.46 6.99 25.48
CA THR A 192 23.61 8.16 25.75
C THR A 192 22.50 7.86 26.77
N ALA A 193 22.39 6.62 27.25
CA ALA A 193 21.29 6.13 28.10
C ALA A 193 21.21 6.80 29.50
N ASP A 194 22.26 7.48 29.94
CA ASP A 194 22.23 8.22 31.22
C ASP A 194 21.40 9.51 31.20
N SER A 195 20.86 9.92 30.04
CA SER A 195 20.10 11.17 29.90
C SER A 195 18.64 11.02 29.38
N ILE A 196 18.19 9.81 29.05
CA ILE A 196 16.85 9.60 28.49
C ILE A 196 15.94 9.00 29.56
N THR A 197 15.41 9.85 30.43
CA THR A 197 14.39 9.46 31.42
C THR A 197 13.00 9.84 30.91
N SER A 198 12.10 8.85 30.92
CA SER A 198 10.67 8.85 31.13
C SER A 198 9.64 8.75 29.98
N GLY A 199 10.03 8.73 28.72
CA GLY A 199 9.02 8.56 27.65
C GLY A 199 9.37 7.52 26.59
N ALA A 200 10.62 7.51 26.15
CA ALA A 200 11.10 6.63 25.08
C ALA A 200 11.37 5.18 25.54
N ASN A 201 11.70 4.98 26.80
CA ASN A 201 11.98 3.64 27.35
C ASN A 201 10.82 2.65 27.23
N GLU A 202 9.55 3.13 27.25
CA GLU A 202 8.40 2.25 27.06
C GLU A 202 8.22 1.78 25.62
N LEU A 203 8.69 2.55 24.64
CA LEU A 203 8.65 2.19 23.20
C LEU A 203 9.75 1.19 22.81
N TYR A 204 10.85 1.14 23.56
CA TYR A 204 11.99 0.26 23.31
C TYR A 204 11.88 -1.13 23.95
N ASP A 205 11.08 -1.31 25.00
CA ASP A 205 11.31 -2.40 25.97
C ASP A 205 10.63 -3.75 25.63
N SER A 206 9.81 -3.88 24.63
CA SER A 206 9.05 -5.13 24.53
C SER A 206 9.57 -6.17 23.55
N LYS A 207 10.80 -6.23 23.16
CA LYS A 207 11.43 -7.37 22.40
C LYS A 207 12.59 -6.97 21.50
N ASN A 208 13.36 -5.95 21.83
CA ASN A 208 14.50 -5.50 21.01
C ASN A 208 14.14 -5.14 19.54
N VAL A 209 12.95 -4.61 19.27
CA VAL A 209 12.55 -4.21 17.93
C VAL A 209 12.53 -2.69 17.85
N VAL A 210 13.41 -2.12 17.01
CA VAL A 210 13.45 -0.68 16.73
C VAL A 210 12.63 -0.41 15.48
N LEU A 211 11.58 0.43 15.62
CA LEU A 211 10.68 0.87 14.55
C LEU A 211 10.67 2.39 14.48
N GLY A 212 10.76 2.95 13.29
CA GLY A 212 10.73 4.41 13.11
C GLY A 212 10.56 4.85 11.66
N PHE A 213 10.38 6.15 11.48
CA PHE A 213 10.27 6.79 10.17
C PHE A 213 11.64 7.27 9.71
N ALA A 214 11.97 7.09 8.43
CA ALA A 214 13.22 7.55 7.87
C ALA A 214 13.25 9.08 7.80
N THR A 215 14.35 9.70 8.26
CA THR A 215 14.65 11.13 8.19
C THR A 215 16.00 11.33 7.50
N GLU A 216 16.44 12.58 7.27
CA GLU A 216 17.72 12.83 6.64
C GLU A 216 18.93 12.28 7.44
N ASP A 217 18.82 12.24 8.77
CA ASP A 217 19.91 11.89 9.69
C ASP A 217 19.79 10.49 10.32
N GLY A 218 18.71 9.74 10.05
CA GLY A 218 18.47 8.43 10.67
C GLY A 218 17.00 8.07 10.80
N LEU A 219 16.60 7.45 11.90
CA LEU A 219 15.20 7.11 12.18
C LEU A 219 14.60 8.04 13.24
N ASN A 220 13.40 8.56 12.94
CA ASN A 220 12.53 9.14 13.95
C ASN A 220 11.71 8.03 14.59
N VAL A 221 12.00 7.73 15.84
CA VAL A 221 11.28 6.76 16.65
C VAL A 221 10.24 7.51 17.48
N PHE A 222 9.12 7.84 16.82
CA PHE A 222 7.93 8.48 17.42
C PHE A 222 8.22 9.77 18.22
N GLY A 223 9.12 10.60 17.71
CA GLY A 223 9.50 11.89 18.30
C GLY A 223 10.97 11.99 18.68
N GLU A 224 11.68 10.88 18.76
CA GLU A 224 13.12 10.83 19.03
C GLU A 224 13.90 10.42 17.77
N ASN A 225 14.96 11.17 17.45
CA ASN A 225 15.80 10.89 16.30
C ASN A 225 17.02 10.05 16.71
N ILE A 226 17.16 8.90 16.06
CA ILE A 226 18.29 7.99 16.22
C ILE A 226 19.17 8.09 14.99
N LYS A 227 20.45 8.38 15.17
CA LYS A 227 21.43 8.34 14.09
C LYS A 227 21.75 6.89 13.73
N LEU A 228 21.92 6.64 12.45
CA LEU A 228 22.27 5.33 11.93
C LEU A 228 23.59 5.39 11.17
N SER A 229 24.38 4.33 11.26
CA SER A 229 25.54 4.14 10.39
C SER A 229 25.08 3.76 8.98
N ASP A 230 25.89 4.08 7.97
CA ASP A 230 25.56 3.83 6.57
C ASP A 230 25.28 2.34 6.28
N ASP A 231 25.91 1.44 7.02
CA ASP A 231 25.78 -0.01 6.87
C ASP A 231 24.61 -0.62 7.67
N THR A 232 23.93 0.18 8.51
CA THR A 232 22.79 -0.31 9.28
C THR A 232 21.71 -0.84 8.36
N LYS A 233 21.29 -2.09 8.57
CA LYS A 233 20.28 -2.74 7.76
C LYS A 233 18.87 -2.50 8.29
N LEU A 234 17.98 -2.12 7.40
CA LEU A 234 16.57 -1.87 7.66
C LEU A 234 15.69 -2.64 6.69
N THR A 235 14.50 -3.00 7.14
CA THR A 235 13.42 -3.52 6.29
C THR A 235 12.22 -2.59 6.38
N VAL A 236 11.39 -2.55 5.34
CA VAL A 236 10.07 -1.90 5.44
C VAL A 236 9.24 -2.71 6.42
N ALA A 237 8.80 -2.08 7.51
CA ALA A 237 8.12 -2.79 8.60
C ALA A 237 6.75 -3.31 8.14
N HIS A 238 6.48 -4.59 8.38
CA HIS A 238 5.16 -5.17 8.20
C HIS A 238 4.32 -4.98 9.48
N PRO A 239 2.97 -4.86 9.42
CA PRO A 239 2.11 -4.77 10.62
C PRO A 239 2.37 -5.84 11.66
N PHE A 240 2.79 -7.03 11.24
CA PHE A 240 3.17 -8.11 12.14
C PHE A 240 4.28 -7.70 13.14
N HIS A 241 5.26 -6.92 12.69
CA HIS A 241 6.32 -6.41 13.57
C HIS A 241 5.78 -5.43 14.62
N MET A 242 4.86 -4.55 14.20
CA MET A 242 4.22 -3.58 15.10
C MET A 242 3.32 -4.29 16.11
N TYR A 243 2.59 -5.32 15.66
CA TYR A 243 1.73 -6.16 16.48
C TYR A 243 2.53 -6.93 17.53
N THR A 244 3.62 -7.62 17.12
CA THR A 244 4.47 -8.41 18.03
C THR A 244 5.24 -7.53 19.00
N ALA A 245 5.56 -6.29 18.62
CA ALA A 245 6.14 -5.29 19.50
C ALA A 245 5.12 -4.71 20.52
N GLY A 246 3.82 -4.99 20.35
CA GLY A 246 2.75 -4.43 21.19
C GLY A 246 2.50 -2.95 20.98
N LYS A 247 2.98 -2.35 19.87
CA LYS A 247 2.96 -0.90 19.61
C LYS A 247 2.10 -0.51 18.40
N TRP A 248 1.37 -1.46 17.81
CA TRP A 248 0.66 -1.20 16.57
C TRP A 248 -0.35 -0.07 16.67
N HIS A 249 -1.17 -0.06 17.72
CA HIS A 249 -2.17 0.99 17.95
C HIS A 249 -1.53 2.38 18.17
N ASP A 250 -0.43 2.46 18.90
CA ASP A 250 0.27 3.73 19.15
C ASP A 250 0.88 4.28 17.85
N ILE A 251 1.41 3.40 17.00
CA ILE A 251 1.94 3.76 15.68
C ILE A 251 0.81 4.23 14.76
N GLN A 252 -0.34 3.56 14.76
CA GLN A 252 -1.53 4.01 14.02
C GLN A 252 -1.96 5.40 14.47
N LYS A 253 -2.00 5.63 15.79
CA LYS A 253 -2.34 6.93 16.34
C LYS A 253 -1.33 8.00 15.94
N TYR A 254 -0.03 7.72 16.01
CA TYR A 254 1.03 8.63 15.59
C TYR A 254 0.88 9.03 14.11
N VAL A 255 0.69 8.07 13.21
CA VAL A 255 0.47 8.30 11.77
C VAL A 255 -0.74 9.20 11.55
N PHE A 256 -1.84 8.93 12.27
CA PHE A 256 -3.07 9.67 12.14
C PHE A 256 -2.97 11.11 12.68
N ASP A 257 -2.42 11.29 13.88
CA ASP A 257 -2.28 12.59 14.55
C ASP A 257 -1.33 13.52 13.79
N ASN A 258 -0.25 12.98 13.22
CA ASN A 258 0.70 13.73 12.42
C ASN A 258 0.29 13.88 10.94
N LYS A 259 -0.91 13.38 10.57
CA LYS A 259 -1.45 13.43 9.20
C LYS A 259 -0.51 12.83 8.14
N ILE A 260 0.24 11.80 8.51
CA ILE A 260 1.13 11.10 7.59
C ILE A 260 0.28 10.31 6.61
N VAL A 261 0.46 10.54 5.31
CA VAL A 261 -0.21 9.81 4.24
C VAL A 261 0.74 8.78 3.67
N GLN A 262 0.54 7.51 4.01
CA GLN A 262 1.36 6.42 3.53
C GLN A 262 1.08 6.10 2.06
N PRO A 263 2.08 5.70 1.26
CA PRO A 263 1.89 5.39 -0.17
C PRO A 263 0.97 4.19 -0.41
N PHE A 264 0.91 3.28 0.54
CA PHE A 264 0.01 2.12 0.58
C PHE A 264 -0.40 1.84 2.03
N LYS A 265 -1.37 0.97 2.24
CA LYS A 265 -1.75 0.51 3.57
C LYS A 265 -0.57 -0.26 4.18
N GLN A 266 0.28 0.41 4.96
CA GLN A 266 1.31 -0.22 5.76
C GLN A 266 0.83 -0.38 7.21
N VAL A 267 0.72 0.72 7.94
CA VAL A 267 0.32 0.72 9.37
C VAL A 267 -1.15 0.34 9.55
N PHE A 268 -1.99 0.64 8.56
CA PHE A 268 -3.41 0.29 8.52
C PHE A 268 -3.69 -0.91 7.59
N ARG A 269 -2.71 -1.78 7.38
CA ARG A 269 -2.87 -3.01 6.60
C ARG A 269 -3.56 -4.06 7.44
N GLU A 270 -4.45 -4.80 6.84
CA GLU A 270 -5.15 -5.90 7.46
C GLU A 270 -4.14 -7.01 7.84
N LEU A 271 -4.13 -7.42 9.11
CA LEU A 271 -3.21 -8.43 9.64
C LEU A 271 -3.98 -9.73 9.96
N TYR A 272 -3.48 -10.83 9.46
CA TYR A 272 -4.03 -12.17 9.70
C TYR A 272 -3.05 -12.98 10.56
N VAL A 273 -3.42 -13.19 11.80
CA VAL A 273 -2.65 -14.01 12.74
C VAL A 273 -3.19 -15.44 12.71
N LYS A 274 -2.31 -16.42 12.78
CA LYS A 274 -2.66 -17.84 12.87
C LYS A 274 -3.43 -18.10 14.15
N THR A 275 -4.53 -18.85 14.05
CA THR A 275 -5.26 -19.33 15.24
C THR A 275 -4.60 -20.59 15.81
N GLU A 276 -4.90 -20.92 17.06
CA GLU A 276 -4.41 -22.16 17.70
C GLU A 276 -4.87 -23.40 16.94
N GLU A 277 -6.08 -23.36 16.38
CA GLU A 277 -6.63 -24.45 15.55
C GLU A 277 -5.83 -24.58 14.23
N GLU A 278 -5.61 -23.46 13.52
CA GLU A 278 -4.86 -23.46 12.26
C GLU A 278 -3.42 -23.95 12.43
N MET A 279 -2.76 -23.61 13.54
CA MET A 279 -1.38 -24.01 13.79
C MET A 279 -1.19 -25.56 13.79
N ASN A 280 -2.23 -26.31 14.06
CA ASN A 280 -2.17 -27.77 14.06
C ASN A 280 -2.56 -28.41 12.71
N MET A 281 -2.94 -27.60 11.72
CA MET A 281 -3.42 -28.02 10.41
C MET A 281 -2.36 -27.86 9.31
N GLU A 282 -2.51 -28.59 8.22
CA GLU A 282 -1.75 -28.43 6.96
C GLU A 282 -2.48 -27.47 5.99
N HIS A 283 -3.77 -27.26 6.18
CA HIS A 283 -4.63 -26.41 5.35
C HIS A 283 -5.38 -25.40 6.21
N SER A 284 -5.53 -24.16 5.75
CA SER A 284 -6.42 -23.20 6.39
C SER A 284 -7.82 -23.32 5.81
N LEU A 285 -8.79 -23.50 6.68
CA LEU A 285 -10.22 -23.55 6.36
C LEU A 285 -10.94 -22.22 6.65
N ARG A 286 -10.20 -21.16 6.97
CA ARG A 286 -10.74 -19.85 7.40
C ARG A 286 -11.78 -19.28 6.44
N TYR A 287 -11.59 -19.48 5.16
CA TYR A 287 -12.49 -19.01 4.09
C TYR A 287 -13.21 -20.14 3.35
N ALA A 288 -13.15 -21.37 3.86
CA ALA A 288 -13.87 -22.49 3.28
C ALA A 288 -15.37 -22.21 3.22
N GLY A 289 -16.02 -22.66 2.14
CA GLY A 289 -17.45 -22.45 1.91
C GLY A 289 -17.81 -21.10 1.26
N ASN A 290 -16.88 -20.17 1.13
CA ASN A 290 -17.13 -18.91 0.43
C ASN A 290 -17.03 -19.08 -1.08
N GLN A 291 -17.90 -18.39 -1.81
CA GLN A 291 -17.82 -18.34 -3.26
C GLN A 291 -16.74 -17.36 -3.72
N ILE A 292 -16.09 -17.70 -4.83
CA ILE A 292 -15.11 -16.83 -5.50
C ILE A 292 -15.48 -16.68 -6.97
N GLN A 293 -15.06 -15.59 -7.60
CA GLN A 293 -15.26 -15.34 -9.03
C GLN A 293 -13.90 -15.39 -9.73
N PRO A 294 -13.55 -16.47 -10.46
CA PRO A 294 -12.20 -16.69 -10.99
C PRO A 294 -11.66 -15.50 -11.80
N LYS A 295 -12.46 -14.95 -12.71
CA LYS A 295 -12.06 -13.82 -13.55
C LYS A 295 -11.72 -12.56 -12.74
N LYS A 296 -12.53 -12.21 -11.74
CA LYS A 296 -12.29 -11.05 -10.87
C LYS A 296 -11.11 -11.31 -9.95
N THR A 297 -11.04 -12.51 -9.37
CA THR A 297 -9.95 -12.95 -8.51
C THR A 297 -8.61 -12.84 -9.22
N LEU A 298 -8.48 -13.41 -10.43
CA LEU A 298 -7.27 -13.27 -11.24
C LEU A 298 -6.95 -11.82 -11.56
N GLY A 299 -7.96 -10.99 -11.85
CA GLY A 299 -7.78 -9.56 -12.09
C GLY A 299 -7.16 -8.83 -10.91
N CYS A 300 -7.60 -9.13 -9.70
CA CYS A 300 -7.10 -8.53 -8.46
C CYS A 300 -5.72 -9.09 -8.06
N LEU A 301 -5.54 -10.40 -8.11
CA LEU A 301 -4.37 -11.07 -7.55
C LEU A 301 -3.15 -11.10 -8.49
N LYS A 302 -3.35 -10.86 -9.79
CA LYS A 302 -2.24 -10.82 -10.76
C LYS A 302 -1.16 -9.81 -10.43
N SER A 303 -1.53 -8.64 -9.91
CA SER A 303 -0.57 -7.61 -9.48
C SER A 303 0.16 -7.97 -8.19
N ARG A 304 -0.29 -8.99 -7.50
CA ARG A 304 0.24 -9.51 -6.22
C ARG A 304 1.00 -10.83 -6.41
N HIS A 305 1.51 -11.06 -7.63
CA HIS A 305 2.34 -12.20 -8.03
C HIS A 305 1.66 -13.58 -8.03
N TRP A 306 0.31 -13.61 -7.97
CA TRP A 306 -0.43 -14.86 -8.18
C TRP A 306 -0.46 -15.24 -9.67
N VAL A 307 -0.27 -16.52 -9.93
CA VAL A 307 -0.24 -17.11 -11.26
C VAL A 307 -1.27 -18.22 -11.33
N ALA A 308 -2.01 -18.28 -12.44
CA ALA A 308 -2.87 -19.42 -12.71
C ALA A 308 -2.09 -20.50 -13.46
N ASP A 309 -2.14 -21.71 -12.96
CA ASP A 309 -1.62 -22.91 -13.58
C ASP A 309 -2.76 -23.87 -13.96
N ILE A 310 -2.52 -24.73 -14.96
CA ILE A 310 -3.55 -25.67 -15.45
C ILE A 310 -3.76 -26.81 -14.44
N GLU A 311 -2.68 -27.28 -13.82
CA GLU A 311 -2.69 -28.44 -12.94
C GLU A 311 -2.92 -28.04 -11.49
N ASP A 312 -2.22 -26.96 -11.05
CA ASP A 312 -2.15 -26.56 -9.65
C ASP A 312 -3.10 -25.41 -9.28
N GLY A 313 -3.84 -24.85 -10.26
CA GLY A 313 -4.80 -23.78 -10.02
C GLY A 313 -4.14 -22.42 -9.77
N LEU A 314 -4.57 -21.71 -8.74
CA LEU A 314 -4.09 -20.35 -8.41
C LEU A 314 -3.03 -20.41 -7.33
N GLN A 315 -1.79 -20.08 -7.68
CA GLN A 315 -0.63 -20.18 -6.79
C GLN A 315 0.24 -18.93 -6.74
N LYS A 316 0.94 -18.74 -5.64
CA LYS A 316 1.94 -17.70 -5.41
C LYS A 316 3.23 -18.33 -4.85
N VAL A 317 4.37 -17.98 -5.45
CA VAL A 317 5.65 -18.60 -5.11
C VAL A 317 6.54 -17.62 -4.34
N TYR A 318 6.95 -18.01 -3.16
CA TYR A 318 7.94 -17.34 -2.32
C TYR A 318 9.30 -18.04 -2.50
N TYR A 319 10.10 -17.52 -3.42
CA TYR A 319 11.35 -18.17 -3.85
C TYR A 319 12.41 -18.21 -2.76
N LYS A 320 12.51 -17.17 -1.93
CA LYS A 320 13.50 -17.05 -0.85
C LYS A 320 13.24 -18.09 0.23
N GLU A 321 11.99 -18.28 0.62
CA GLU A 321 11.54 -19.20 1.65
C GLU A 321 11.27 -20.60 1.09
N ASN A 322 11.33 -20.79 -0.22
CA ASN A 322 11.02 -22.04 -0.92
C ASN A 322 9.60 -22.55 -0.65
N ILE A 323 8.62 -21.63 -0.55
CA ILE A 323 7.21 -21.92 -0.26
C ILE A 323 6.35 -21.60 -1.50
N VAL A 324 5.35 -22.45 -1.74
CA VAL A 324 4.23 -22.20 -2.67
C VAL A 324 2.96 -22.10 -1.85
N ALA A 325 2.24 -20.99 -1.97
CA ALA A 325 0.89 -20.84 -1.45
C ALA A 325 -0.12 -21.13 -2.59
N GLN A 326 -1.17 -21.89 -2.30
CA GLN A 326 -2.19 -22.26 -3.28
C GLN A 326 -3.59 -22.03 -2.71
N ILE A 327 -4.46 -21.40 -3.50
CA ILE A 327 -5.90 -21.29 -3.22
C ILE A 327 -6.59 -22.45 -3.94
N TYR A 328 -7.18 -23.35 -3.17
CA TYR A 328 -7.88 -24.50 -3.72
C TYR A 328 -9.38 -24.25 -3.82
N ALA A 329 -9.86 -24.27 -5.05
CA ALA A 329 -11.27 -24.28 -5.39
C ALA A 329 -11.43 -25.02 -6.72
N LEU A 330 -12.46 -25.82 -6.88
CA LEU A 330 -12.76 -26.52 -8.13
C LEU A 330 -13.19 -25.51 -9.19
N ALA A 331 -12.21 -24.97 -9.90
CA ALA A 331 -12.39 -23.96 -10.94
C ALA A 331 -11.41 -24.18 -12.09
N ASP A 332 -11.84 -23.89 -13.32
CA ASP A 332 -10.90 -23.72 -14.42
C ASP A 332 -10.31 -22.28 -14.36
N TRP A 333 -9.18 -22.15 -13.70
CA TRP A 333 -8.46 -20.88 -13.56
C TRP A 333 -7.86 -20.38 -14.88
N PHE A 334 -7.75 -21.25 -15.87
CA PHE A 334 -7.16 -20.93 -17.16
C PHE A 334 -8.17 -20.31 -18.14
N SER A 335 -9.43 -20.75 -18.10
CA SER A 335 -10.54 -20.22 -18.90
C SER A 335 -11.64 -19.64 -18.01
N PRO A 336 -11.35 -18.60 -17.20
CA PRO A 336 -12.24 -18.15 -16.14
C PRO A 336 -13.51 -17.43 -16.64
N ALA A 337 -13.71 -17.32 -17.95
CA ALA A 337 -14.84 -16.56 -18.52
C ALA A 337 -16.18 -17.30 -18.45
N ASP A 338 -16.15 -18.63 -18.42
CA ASP A 338 -17.33 -19.50 -18.65
C ASP A 338 -17.78 -20.26 -17.40
N ILE A 339 -17.27 -19.89 -16.20
CA ILE A 339 -17.45 -20.71 -15.01
C ILE A 339 -18.38 -20.05 -14.00
N GLU A 340 -19.26 -20.85 -13.41
CA GLU A 340 -20.00 -20.54 -12.21
C GLU A 340 -19.04 -20.20 -11.06
N SER A 341 -19.49 -19.41 -10.08
CA SER A 341 -18.66 -19.04 -8.93
C SER A 341 -18.37 -20.27 -8.07
N PRO A 342 -17.16 -20.85 -8.14
CA PRO A 342 -16.82 -22.04 -7.36
C PRO A 342 -16.72 -21.68 -5.88
N THR A 343 -16.85 -22.69 -5.03
CA THR A 343 -16.66 -22.57 -3.59
C THR A 343 -15.18 -22.81 -3.25
N LEU A 344 -14.62 -21.96 -2.43
CA LEU A 344 -13.28 -22.13 -1.88
C LEU A 344 -13.30 -23.28 -0.86
N GLU A 345 -12.36 -24.19 -0.97
CA GLU A 345 -12.26 -25.36 -0.09
C GLU A 345 -11.19 -25.13 0.99
N TRP A 346 -9.97 -24.76 0.60
CA TRP A 346 -8.89 -24.47 1.56
C TRP A 346 -7.78 -23.62 0.93
N VAL A 347 -6.86 -23.18 1.79
CA VAL A 347 -5.58 -22.60 1.41
C VAL A 347 -4.48 -23.50 1.94
N VAL A 348 -3.54 -23.89 1.08
CA VAL A 348 -2.45 -24.80 1.41
C VAL A 348 -1.11 -24.15 1.10
N PHE A 349 -0.09 -24.54 1.85
CA PHE A 349 1.30 -24.15 1.65
C PHE A 349 2.14 -25.40 1.47
N SER A 350 2.99 -25.42 0.45
CA SER A 350 3.86 -26.56 0.14
C SER A 350 5.30 -26.12 -0.05
N ASP A 351 6.24 -27.03 0.21
CA ASP A 351 7.64 -26.85 -0.13
C ASP A 351 7.81 -26.95 -1.65
N ARG A 352 8.34 -25.90 -2.25
CA ARG A 352 8.46 -25.76 -3.70
C ARG A 352 9.30 -26.86 -4.37
N LYS A 353 10.28 -27.40 -3.68
CA LYS A 353 11.19 -28.43 -4.24
C LYS A 353 10.64 -29.83 -4.11
N THR A 354 9.94 -30.12 -3.04
CA THR A 354 9.46 -31.45 -2.72
C THR A 354 7.97 -31.67 -3.00
N GLY A 355 7.20 -30.58 -3.14
CA GLY A 355 5.75 -30.60 -3.28
C GLY A 355 5.00 -31.08 -2.03
N LYS A 356 5.68 -31.19 -0.88
CA LYS A 356 5.06 -31.64 0.38
C LYS A 356 4.38 -30.47 1.07
N ASP A 357 3.19 -30.71 1.60
CA ASP A 357 2.47 -29.75 2.41
C ASP A 357 3.26 -29.38 3.69
N ILE A 358 3.17 -28.10 4.04
CA ILE A 358 3.83 -27.54 5.21
C ILE A 358 2.75 -27.19 6.23
N ARG A 359 2.94 -27.56 7.49
CA ARG A 359 2.02 -27.18 8.56
C ARG A 359 1.97 -25.68 8.73
N ILE A 360 0.80 -25.13 8.97
CA ILE A 360 0.57 -23.68 9.09
C ILE A 360 1.47 -23.05 10.16
N LYS A 361 1.74 -23.75 11.27
CA LYS A 361 2.66 -23.27 12.31
C LYS A 361 4.08 -22.99 11.80
N ASP A 362 4.53 -23.72 10.79
CA ASP A 362 5.88 -23.66 10.24
C ASP A 362 6.01 -22.64 9.08
N ILE A 363 4.88 -22.02 8.65
CA ILE A 363 4.89 -20.96 7.66
C ILE A 363 5.29 -19.62 8.34
N PRO A 364 6.16 -18.80 7.74
CA PRO A 364 6.46 -17.45 8.24
C PRO A 364 5.16 -16.62 8.39
N ASP A 365 5.02 -15.91 9.51
CA ASP A 365 3.78 -15.21 9.84
C ASP A 365 3.40 -14.12 8.83
N ILE A 366 4.39 -13.43 8.26
CA ILE A 366 4.16 -12.43 7.22
C ILE A 366 3.60 -13.10 5.95
N ILE A 367 4.18 -14.22 5.52
CA ILE A 367 3.67 -14.97 4.35
C ILE A 367 2.25 -15.42 4.59
N PHE A 368 1.97 -16.00 5.76
CA PHE A 368 0.62 -16.41 6.12
C PHE A 368 -0.36 -15.22 6.07
N SER A 369 0.00 -14.11 6.71
CA SER A 369 -0.84 -12.90 6.74
C SER A 369 -1.14 -12.37 5.35
N GLU A 370 -0.15 -12.25 4.47
CA GLU A 370 -0.31 -11.72 3.12
C GLU A 370 -1.14 -12.65 2.22
N VAL A 371 -0.94 -13.96 2.35
CA VAL A 371 -1.76 -14.93 1.62
C VAL A 371 -3.21 -14.85 2.08
N MET A 372 -3.48 -14.81 3.39
CA MET A 372 -4.85 -14.70 3.90
C MET A 372 -5.52 -13.38 3.50
N ARG A 373 -4.76 -12.28 3.46
CA ARG A 373 -5.24 -11.00 2.93
C ARG A 373 -5.62 -11.09 1.45
N ASP A 374 -4.85 -11.80 0.66
CA ASP A 374 -5.14 -12.02 -0.75
C ASP A 374 -6.40 -12.88 -0.94
N VAL A 375 -6.58 -13.90 -0.10
CA VAL A 375 -7.79 -14.74 -0.10
C VAL A 375 -9.03 -13.94 0.32
N ASP A 376 -8.91 -13.11 1.36
CA ASP A 376 -10.01 -12.21 1.79
C ASP A 376 -10.44 -11.28 0.64
N MET A 377 -9.49 -10.73 -0.10
CA MET A 377 -9.79 -9.91 -1.26
C MET A 377 -10.50 -10.72 -2.36
N ALA A 378 -10.08 -11.97 -2.61
CA ALA A 378 -10.73 -12.84 -3.59
C ALA A 378 -12.19 -13.14 -3.21
N VAL A 379 -12.45 -13.40 -1.94
CA VAL A 379 -13.80 -13.59 -1.39
C VAL A 379 -14.62 -12.30 -1.49
N SER A 380 -14.05 -11.17 -1.09
CA SER A 380 -14.74 -9.87 -1.10
C SER A 380 -15.19 -9.45 -2.51
N VAL A 381 -14.41 -9.69 -3.56
CA VAL A 381 -14.80 -9.33 -4.93
C VAL A 381 -15.84 -10.28 -5.53
N ALA A 382 -16.01 -11.49 -5.00
CA ALA A 382 -17.04 -12.42 -5.43
C ALA A 382 -18.44 -11.92 -5.09
N HIS A 383 -18.57 -11.19 -3.99
CA HIS A 383 -19.83 -10.70 -3.45
C HIS A 383 -20.24 -9.29 -3.92
N ALA A 384 -19.54 -8.73 -4.92
CA ALA A 384 -19.90 -7.42 -5.48
C ALA A 384 -21.31 -7.47 -6.12
N GLY A 385 -22.32 -7.07 -5.35
CA GLY A 385 -23.75 -7.03 -5.77
C GLY A 385 -24.67 -7.94 -4.97
N GLY A 386 -24.17 -8.70 -4.00
CA GLY A 386 -24.94 -9.50 -3.06
C GLY A 386 -24.84 -9.02 -1.62
N VAL A 387 -25.41 -9.78 -0.70
CA VAL A 387 -25.22 -9.58 0.74
C VAL A 387 -23.72 -9.70 1.03
N ASP A 388 -23.15 -8.64 1.61
CA ASP A 388 -21.74 -8.61 2.01
C ASP A 388 -21.47 -9.85 2.88
N PRO A 389 -20.54 -10.76 2.52
CA PRO A 389 -20.14 -11.78 3.44
C PRO A 389 -19.57 -11.09 4.68
N GLU A 390 -19.53 -11.77 5.77
CA GLU A 390 -18.94 -11.26 6.99
C GLU A 390 -17.56 -10.67 6.65
N THR A 391 -17.47 -9.35 6.61
CA THR A 391 -16.22 -8.64 6.38
C THR A 391 -15.21 -9.16 7.38
N SER A 392 -13.99 -9.43 6.95
CA SER A 392 -12.97 -10.01 7.82
C SER A 392 -12.79 -9.19 9.09
N HIS A 393 -12.53 -9.87 10.18
CA HIS A 393 -12.28 -9.23 11.47
C HIS A 393 -11.18 -8.16 11.38
N SER A 394 -10.13 -8.43 10.61
CA SER A 394 -9.01 -7.49 10.40
C SER A 394 -9.43 -6.20 9.68
N THR A 395 -10.32 -6.28 8.70
CA THR A 395 -10.89 -5.10 8.03
C THR A 395 -11.76 -4.29 8.97
N VAL A 396 -12.55 -4.95 9.81
CA VAL A 396 -13.38 -4.29 10.84
C VAL A 396 -12.51 -3.57 11.86
N GLU A 397 -11.44 -4.20 12.35
CA GLU A 397 -10.50 -3.59 13.30
C GLU A 397 -9.78 -2.38 12.71
N MET A 398 -9.32 -2.47 11.47
CA MET A 398 -8.70 -1.34 10.77
C MET A 398 -9.66 -0.16 10.64
N ARG A 399 -10.90 -0.40 10.22
CA ARG A 399 -11.93 0.64 10.11
C ARG A 399 -12.30 1.22 11.46
N LYS A 400 -12.38 0.38 12.49
CA LYS A 400 -12.62 0.82 13.87
C LYS A 400 -11.52 1.79 14.32
N ALA A 401 -10.25 1.44 14.18
CA ALA A 401 -9.13 2.28 14.56
C ALA A 401 -9.18 3.65 13.86
N ILE A 402 -9.41 3.67 12.53
CA ILE A 402 -9.54 4.93 11.79
C ILE A 402 -10.76 5.74 12.27
N ALA A 403 -11.88 5.09 12.55
CA ALA A 403 -13.08 5.75 13.06
C ALA A 403 -12.84 6.37 14.46
N GLU A 404 -12.23 5.63 15.37
CA GLU A 404 -11.87 6.10 16.71
C GLU A 404 -10.97 7.35 16.66
N PHE A 405 -9.97 7.37 15.77
CA PHE A 405 -9.12 8.54 15.57
C PHE A 405 -9.83 9.70 14.87
N THR A 406 -10.83 9.40 14.03
CA THR A 406 -11.58 10.42 13.27
C THR A 406 -12.56 11.20 14.15
N MET A 407 -13.22 10.55 15.12
CA MET A 407 -14.27 11.19 15.93
C MET A 407 -13.79 12.46 16.67
N PRO A 408 -12.61 12.48 17.31
CA PRO A 408 -12.11 13.69 17.98
C PRO A 408 -11.87 14.86 17.02
N LEU A 409 -11.47 14.61 15.76
CA LEU A 409 -11.26 15.67 14.78
C LEU A 409 -12.55 16.42 14.46
N PHE A 410 -13.70 15.74 14.53
CA PHE A 410 -15.02 16.32 14.34
C PHE A 410 -15.68 16.75 15.66
N ARG A 411 -14.95 16.64 16.81
CA ARG A 411 -15.44 16.96 18.16
C ARG A 411 -16.70 16.18 18.52
N LEU A 412 -16.78 14.93 18.10
CA LEU A 412 -17.88 14.03 18.40
C LEU A 412 -17.55 13.22 19.64
N THR A 413 -18.48 13.23 20.61
CA THR A 413 -18.37 12.49 21.88
C THR A 413 -19.51 11.49 22.07
N ASN A 414 -20.43 11.43 21.11
CA ASN A 414 -21.64 10.62 21.13
C ASN A 414 -21.53 9.35 20.29
N VAL A 415 -20.30 8.91 20.00
CA VAL A 415 -20.02 7.67 19.27
C VAL A 415 -19.14 6.79 20.13
N THR A 416 -19.57 5.55 20.35
CA THR A 416 -18.80 4.50 21.01
C THR A 416 -18.62 3.30 20.07
N PHE A 417 -17.63 2.46 20.33
CA PHE A 417 -17.32 1.35 19.44
C PHE A 417 -17.37 0.01 20.16
N THR A 418 -18.12 -0.91 19.60
CA THR A 418 -18.08 -2.33 19.97
C THR A 418 -17.11 -3.10 19.06
N LYS A 419 -17.14 -4.42 19.11
CA LYS A 419 -16.28 -5.25 18.25
C LYS A 419 -16.55 -4.99 16.77
N ASN A 420 -17.82 -4.90 16.37
CA ASN A 420 -18.21 -4.84 14.94
C ASN A 420 -19.04 -3.60 14.58
N HIS A 421 -19.39 -2.75 15.53
CA HIS A 421 -20.30 -1.64 15.29
C HIS A 421 -19.80 -0.34 15.93
N ALA A 422 -20.09 0.77 15.26
CA ALA A 422 -20.16 2.07 15.88
C ALA A 422 -21.58 2.27 16.44
N VAL A 423 -21.69 2.58 17.72
CA VAL A 423 -22.94 2.89 18.43
C VAL A 423 -23.01 4.40 18.58
N ILE A 424 -24.10 5.00 18.15
CA ILE A 424 -24.26 6.44 18.05
C ILE A 424 -25.48 6.88 18.87
N GLU A 425 -25.25 7.74 19.85
CA GLU A 425 -26.30 8.41 20.59
C GLU A 425 -26.67 9.71 19.89
N GLY A 426 -27.61 9.62 18.91
CA GLY A 426 -28.07 10.76 18.16
C GLY A 426 -29.03 11.65 18.96
N LYS A 427 -29.35 12.83 18.41
CA LYS A 427 -30.34 13.74 19.00
C LYS A 427 -31.77 13.40 18.59
N ARG A 428 -31.96 12.72 17.47
CA ARG A 428 -33.27 12.26 16.95
C ARG A 428 -33.53 10.82 17.35
N ALA A 429 -32.52 9.96 17.23
CA ALA A 429 -32.58 8.55 17.57
C ALA A 429 -31.18 8.00 17.88
N ASN A 430 -31.11 6.78 18.41
CA ASN A 430 -29.87 6.04 18.54
C ASN A 430 -29.67 5.12 17.32
N TYR A 431 -28.42 4.97 16.89
CA TYR A 431 -28.09 4.20 15.71
C TYR A 431 -26.93 3.25 15.95
N THR A 432 -26.88 2.19 15.14
CA THR A 432 -25.70 1.33 15.04
C THR A 432 -25.26 1.28 13.57
N VAL A 433 -23.96 1.45 13.34
CA VAL A 433 -23.36 1.31 12.00
C VAL A 433 -22.41 0.12 12.02
N HIS A 434 -22.68 -0.90 11.21
CA HIS A 434 -21.82 -2.06 11.11
C HIS A 434 -20.52 -1.69 10.38
N LEU A 435 -19.35 -1.87 11.01
CA LEU A 435 -18.05 -1.43 10.51
C LEU A 435 -17.59 -2.18 9.25
N GLY A 436 -18.08 -3.40 9.07
CA GLY A 436 -17.84 -4.19 7.87
C GLY A 436 -18.68 -3.72 6.68
N SER A 437 -19.99 -3.89 6.77
CA SER A 437 -20.93 -3.65 5.66
C SER A 437 -21.36 -2.18 5.51
N GLY A 438 -21.25 -1.37 6.54
CA GLY A 438 -21.79 -0.01 6.58
C GLY A 438 -23.32 0.03 6.67
N VAL A 439 -23.96 -1.08 7.03
CA VAL A 439 -25.40 -1.12 7.31
C VAL A 439 -25.70 -0.30 8.54
N VAL A 440 -26.75 0.48 8.50
CA VAL A 440 -27.19 1.34 9.60
C VAL A 440 -28.55 0.84 10.12
N HIS A 441 -28.62 0.62 11.43
CA HIS A 441 -29.86 0.30 12.13
C HIS A 441 -30.19 1.42 13.13
N GLN A 442 -31.45 1.72 13.23
CA GLN A 442 -31.97 2.50 14.35
C GLN A 442 -32.18 1.55 15.53
N GLU A 443 -31.93 2.00 16.75
CA GLU A 443 -32.19 1.22 17.96
C GLU A 443 -33.68 0.86 18.04
N ALA A 444 -33.97 -0.43 18.21
CA ALA A 444 -35.33 -0.98 18.19
C ALA A 444 -36.15 -0.72 16.92
N GLY A 445 -35.47 -0.35 15.80
CA GLY A 445 -36.12 0.02 14.53
C GLY A 445 -35.55 -0.72 13.32
N PRO A 446 -36.09 -0.43 12.15
CA PRO A 446 -35.65 -1.03 10.89
C PRO A 446 -34.26 -0.55 10.46
N MET A 447 -33.72 -1.21 9.44
CA MET A 447 -32.53 -0.75 8.74
C MET A 447 -32.81 0.58 8.03
N ILE A 448 -31.94 1.56 8.23
CA ILE A 448 -32.01 2.84 7.52
C ILE A 448 -31.25 2.74 6.19
N ASN A 449 -31.94 2.96 5.10
CA ASN A 449 -31.35 2.90 3.78
C ASN A 449 -30.78 4.27 3.39
N VAL A 450 -29.44 4.36 3.34
CA VAL A 450 -28.71 5.57 2.96
C VAL A 450 -28.16 5.39 1.56
N LEU A 451 -28.72 6.08 0.59
CA LEU A 451 -28.23 6.03 -0.79
C LEU A 451 -26.82 6.66 -0.91
N PRO A 452 -25.97 6.16 -1.83
CA PRO A 452 -24.60 6.66 -2.00
C PRO A 452 -24.48 8.16 -2.27
N VAL A 453 -25.51 8.78 -2.87
CA VAL A 453 -25.56 10.22 -3.14
C VAL A 453 -25.53 11.09 -1.88
N HIS A 454 -25.94 10.54 -0.73
CA HIS A 454 -25.94 11.23 0.56
C HIS A 454 -24.55 11.22 1.24
N SER A 455 -23.59 10.53 0.68
CA SER A 455 -22.23 10.48 1.20
C SER A 455 -21.31 11.62 0.68
N GLN A 456 -21.87 12.80 0.38
CA GLN A 456 -21.14 13.96 -0.19
C GLN A 456 -20.01 14.52 0.70
N ARG A 457 -19.85 14.02 1.92
CA ARG A 457 -18.74 14.39 2.81
C ARG A 457 -17.44 13.60 2.57
N ARG A 458 -17.40 12.67 1.60
CA ARG A 458 -16.23 11.85 1.30
C ARG A 458 -14.93 12.64 1.15
N GLY A 459 -14.96 13.83 0.57
CA GLY A 459 -13.81 14.68 0.37
C GLY A 459 -13.25 15.37 1.64
N ARG A 460 -13.83 15.13 2.82
CA ARG A 460 -13.40 15.70 4.10
C ARG A 460 -12.84 14.69 5.08
N ILE A 461 -12.89 13.41 4.74
CA ILE A 461 -12.38 12.33 5.60
C ILE A 461 -10.92 12.14 5.27
N PHE A 462 -10.09 12.27 6.29
CA PHE A 462 -8.67 11.94 6.19
C PHE A 462 -8.50 10.42 6.26
N LEU A 463 -7.89 9.83 5.23
CA LEU A 463 -7.38 8.47 5.27
C LEU A 463 -5.85 8.53 5.27
N PRO A 464 -5.18 7.80 6.17
CA PRO A 464 -3.74 7.86 6.34
C PRO A 464 -2.97 7.02 5.29
N PHE A 465 -3.55 6.80 4.13
CA PHE A 465 -2.96 6.05 3.01
C PHE A 465 -3.58 6.45 1.67
N VAL A 466 -2.82 6.20 0.59
CA VAL A 466 -3.22 6.56 -0.78
C VAL A 466 -4.12 5.52 -1.44
N ASP A 467 -4.15 4.29 -0.92
CA ASP A 467 -4.95 3.21 -1.49
C ASP A 467 -6.43 3.58 -1.57
N ASP A 468 -7.07 3.20 -2.68
CA ASP A 468 -8.51 3.43 -2.86
C ASP A 468 -9.31 2.47 -1.97
N ASP A 469 -9.94 3.01 -0.95
CA ASP A 469 -10.81 2.28 -0.03
C ASP A 469 -12.16 3.00 0.12
N PRO A 470 -13.01 2.91 -0.93
CA PRO A 470 -14.29 3.59 -0.93
C PRO A 470 -15.24 3.10 0.16
N LYS A 471 -15.08 1.83 0.60
CA LYS A 471 -15.93 1.26 1.65
C LYS A 471 -15.61 1.84 3.02
N THR A 472 -14.33 1.96 3.37
CA THR A 472 -13.93 2.64 4.60
C THR A 472 -14.41 4.09 4.62
N SER A 473 -14.25 4.82 3.51
CA SER A 473 -14.80 6.18 3.39
C SER A 473 -16.32 6.24 3.53
N GLU A 474 -17.04 5.25 3.01
CA GLU A 474 -18.50 5.14 3.15
C GLU A 474 -18.90 4.92 4.62
N VAL A 475 -18.29 3.95 5.29
CA VAL A 475 -18.58 3.63 6.69
C VAL A 475 -18.34 4.84 7.58
N LEU A 476 -17.18 5.49 7.47
CA LEU A 476 -16.86 6.70 8.22
C LEU A 476 -17.85 7.84 7.94
N THR A 477 -18.23 8.03 6.67
CA THR A 477 -19.22 9.06 6.30
C THR A 477 -20.55 8.80 6.97
N LYS A 478 -21.02 7.55 7.01
CA LYS A 478 -22.28 7.18 7.68
C LYS A 478 -22.21 7.42 9.18
N ILE A 479 -21.11 7.06 9.84
CA ILE A 479 -20.92 7.33 11.28
C ILE A 479 -21.01 8.82 11.56
N LEU A 480 -20.26 9.66 10.82
CA LEU A 480 -20.30 11.12 10.96
C LEU A 480 -21.68 11.72 10.67
N PHE A 481 -22.37 11.15 9.67
CA PHE A 481 -23.69 11.63 9.27
C PHE A 481 -24.73 11.42 10.36
N PHE A 482 -24.80 10.25 10.97
CA PHE A 482 -25.75 9.93 12.02
C PHE A 482 -25.32 10.48 13.40
N ALA A 483 -24.03 10.67 13.65
CA ALA A 483 -23.58 11.36 14.86
C ALA A 483 -24.02 12.82 14.93
N GLU A 484 -24.31 13.44 13.77
CA GLU A 484 -24.86 14.78 13.65
C GLU A 484 -26.29 14.77 13.05
N ASP A 485 -27.13 13.83 13.46
CA ASP A 485 -28.47 13.58 12.91
C ASP A 485 -29.38 14.81 12.91
N ASN A 486 -29.19 15.74 13.84
CA ASN A 486 -29.90 17.02 13.88
C ASN A 486 -29.59 17.94 12.68
N LYS A 487 -28.54 17.68 11.92
CA LYS A 487 -28.17 18.39 10.69
C LYS A 487 -28.72 17.72 9.44
N ILE A 488 -29.36 16.56 9.56
CA ILE A 488 -30.00 15.86 8.44
C ILE A 488 -31.19 16.67 7.96
N LYS A 489 -31.19 16.95 6.65
CA LYS A 489 -32.26 17.71 5.98
C LYS A 489 -33.00 16.89 4.91
N ASP A 490 -32.50 15.70 4.61
CA ASP A 490 -33.04 14.84 3.56
C ASP A 490 -34.38 14.24 4.03
N PRO A 491 -35.52 14.56 3.36
CA PRO A 491 -36.82 14.08 3.79
C PRO A 491 -36.96 12.56 3.76
N TYR A 492 -36.27 11.89 2.83
CA TYR A 492 -36.29 10.43 2.71
C TYR A 492 -35.66 9.75 3.91
N ILE A 493 -34.54 10.29 4.40
CA ILE A 493 -33.84 9.76 5.58
C ILE A 493 -34.64 10.13 6.84
N LEU A 494 -35.13 11.38 6.93
CA LEU A 494 -35.94 11.81 8.07
C LEU A 494 -37.20 10.96 8.21
N GLY A 495 -37.89 10.65 7.12
CA GLY A 495 -39.05 9.77 7.14
C GLY A 495 -38.78 8.35 7.60
N GLN A 496 -37.53 7.85 7.44
CA GLN A 496 -37.15 6.54 7.97
C GLN A 496 -36.79 6.60 9.48
N ILE A 497 -36.28 7.73 9.98
CA ILE A 497 -35.93 7.93 11.39
C ILE A 497 -37.20 8.13 12.23
N GLU A 498 -38.22 8.79 11.67
CA GLU A 498 -39.46 9.16 12.38
C GLU A 498 -40.55 8.08 12.24
N ALA A 499 -40.34 7.05 11.42
CA ALA A 499 -41.27 5.93 11.25
C ALA A 499 -41.09 4.86 12.33
#